data_7b52a786e55ffbc61f86325cb7b3f485
#
_entry.id   7b52a786e55ffbc61f86325cb7b3f485
#
_cell.length_a   1.000
_cell.length_b   1.000
_cell.length_c   1.000
_cell.angle_alpha   90.00
_cell.angle_beta   90.00
_cell.angle_gamma   90.00
#
_symmetry.space_group_name_H-M   'P 1'
#
loop_
_entity.id
_entity.type
_entity.pdbx_description
1 polymer ?
#
loop_
_entity_poly.entity_id
_entity_poly.type
_entity_poly.pdbx_seq_one_letter_code
_entity_poly.pdbx_strand_id
1 'polypeptide(L)'
;MLETTIAGSLPKPTWLAPPRTLWAPWRIEGPALDEAKRDAVILALREQERAGIDIVTDGEQSRRHFVWGFVEALDGVDFSKMVTIGIRADRYKADVPTVTAPVRRRGSIHSAEVRFARSQTRRPLKFTMPGPMTIVDTIHDAHYGSRAKLGMALARLINEEARELEALGVDMIQLDEPAFNVYMDEVRDWGLAALDAAVEGLRCRTAVHICYGYGIKANNDWKQTLGGEWRQYEQTFPLLARSRIGGVSLECAAARVPISLIALLGDKDILLGAVDVASDTVETPAQVAAVIREGLKHVKPERIFPCTNCGMVPLARDVAVGKLHALAAGAALVRQELGG
;
A
#
# COMPACT_ATOMS: atom_id res chain seq x y z
N MET A 1 -9.48 19.66 4.22
CA MET A 1 -10.25 18.61 3.47
C MET A 1 -9.51 18.22 2.22
N LEU A 2 -9.75 17.04 1.68
CA LEU A 2 -9.11 16.48 0.48
C LEU A 2 -7.57 16.44 0.56
N GLU A 3 -6.98 16.12 1.72
CA GLU A 3 -5.53 15.94 1.87
C GLU A 3 -5.05 14.84 0.94
N THR A 4 -4.04 15.13 0.12
CA THR A 4 -3.51 14.18 -0.87
C THR A 4 -2.47 13.25 -0.25
N THR A 5 -2.44 12.01 -0.71
CA THR A 5 -1.39 11.03 -0.39
C THR A 5 -1.15 10.09 -1.58
N ILE A 6 -0.22 9.15 -1.45
CA ILE A 6 0.00 8.09 -2.45
C ILE A 6 -0.16 6.71 -1.81
N ALA A 7 -0.41 5.66 -2.58
CA ALA A 7 -0.55 4.30 -2.03
C ALA A 7 0.68 3.84 -1.22
N GLY A 8 1.89 4.21 -1.65
CA GLY A 8 3.10 3.94 -0.88
C GLY A 8 4.37 4.11 -1.70
N SER A 9 4.60 3.19 -2.62
CA SER A 9 5.88 3.09 -3.32
C SER A 9 6.03 4.09 -4.46
N LEU A 10 7.27 4.57 -4.63
CA LEU A 10 7.76 5.34 -5.76
C LEU A 10 8.86 4.57 -6.52
N PRO A 11 9.07 4.84 -7.82
CA PRO A 11 10.17 4.27 -8.56
C PRO A 11 11.51 4.61 -7.90
N LYS A 12 12.34 3.61 -7.69
CA LYS A 12 13.69 3.82 -7.15
C LYS A 12 14.58 4.53 -8.16
N PRO A 13 15.54 5.35 -7.70
CA PRO A 13 16.57 5.89 -8.57
C PRO A 13 17.33 4.77 -9.29
N THR A 14 17.68 4.98 -10.57
CA THR A 14 18.35 3.97 -11.40
C THR A 14 19.74 3.56 -10.91
N TRP A 15 20.39 4.42 -10.14
CA TRP A 15 21.64 4.09 -9.48
C TRP A 15 21.46 3.15 -8.28
N LEU A 16 20.27 3.11 -7.65
CA LEU A 16 19.98 2.23 -6.51
C LEU A 16 19.46 0.86 -6.96
N ALA A 17 18.54 0.82 -7.94
CA ALA A 17 17.92 -0.41 -8.41
C ALA A 17 17.51 -0.33 -9.90
N PRO A 18 17.35 -1.47 -10.60
CA PRO A 18 16.78 -1.48 -11.95
C PRO A 18 15.38 -0.85 -12.00
N PRO A 19 15.09 -0.01 -13.02
CA PRO A 19 13.79 0.62 -13.17
C PRO A 19 12.71 -0.39 -13.57
N ARG A 20 11.43 -0.06 -13.27
CA ARG A 20 10.25 -0.84 -13.67
C ARG A 20 10.25 -2.29 -13.19
N THR A 21 10.97 -2.59 -12.11
CA THR A 21 11.10 -3.95 -11.56
C THR A 21 10.58 -3.96 -10.12
N LEU A 22 9.60 -4.83 -9.83
CA LEU A 22 8.99 -4.91 -8.50
C LEU A 22 9.95 -5.42 -7.43
N TRP A 23 10.75 -6.42 -7.76
CA TRP A 23 11.72 -7.07 -6.86
C TRP A 23 13.14 -6.85 -7.36
N ALA A 24 13.47 -5.58 -7.56
CA ALA A 24 14.76 -5.21 -8.12
C ALA A 24 15.89 -5.49 -7.13
N PRO A 25 16.96 -6.18 -7.56
CA PRO A 25 18.17 -6.30 -6.77
C PRO A 25 18.81 -4.92 -6.56
N TRP A 26 19.50 -4.74 -5.44
CA TRP A 26 20.31 -3.54 -5.23
C TRP A 26 21.50 -3.53 -6.20
N ARG A 27 21.84 -2.37 -6.72
CA ARG A 27 23.02 -2.14 -7.56
C ARG A 27 24.27 -1.76 -6.75
N ILE A 28 24.10 -1.52 -5.46
CA ILE A 28 25.10 -1.06 -4.51
C ILE A 28 25.06 -2.04 -3.34
N GLU A 29 26.21 -2.27 -2.72
CA GLU A 29 26.40 -3.19 -1.59
C GLU A 29 27.11 -2.50 -0.42
N GLY A 30 27.09 -3.17 0.74
CA GLY A 30 27.80 -2.73 1.93
C GLY A 30 27.32 -1.38 2.47
N PRO A 31 28.18 -0.63 3.20
CA PRO A 31 27.80 0.65 3.81
C PRO A 31 27.28 1.71 2.83
N ALA A 32 27.77 1.71 1.59
CA ALA A 32 27.29 2.60 0.54
C ALA A 32 25.82 2.36 0.18
N LEU A 33 25.29 1.15 0.37
CA LEU A 33 23.88 0.87 0.17
C LEU A 33 23.01 1.60 1.18
N ASP A 34 23.43 1.66 2.44
CA ASP A 34 22.65 2.36 3.50
C ASP A 34 22.60 3.86 3.26
N GLU A 35 23.71 4.46 2.79
CA GLU A 35 23.76 5.86 2.37
C GLU A 35 22.82 6.07 1.17
N ALA A 36 22.94 5.25 0.13
CA ALA A 36 22.13 5.34 -1.07
C ALA A 36 20.61 5.19 -0.78
N LYS A 37 20.21 4.32 0.12
CA LYS A 37 18.81 4.20 0.57
C LYS A 37 18.30 5.48 1.23
N ARG A 38 19.13 6.11 2.09
CA ARG A 38 18.80 7.38 2.74
C ARG A 38 18.63 8.50 1.72
N ASP A 39 19.54 8.62 0.76
CA ASP A 39 19.45 9.59 -0.31
C ASP A 39 18.18 9.39 -1.16
N ALA A 40 17.84 8.13 -1.47
CA ALA A 40 16.63 7.82 -2.19
C ALA A 40 15.35 8.19 -1.41
N VAL A 41 15.33 8.02 -0.07
CA VAL A 41 14.22 8.46 0.79
C VAL A 41 14.11 9.99 0.78
N ILE A 42 15.23 10.72 0.90
CA ILE A 42 15.24 12.19 0.80
C ILE A 42 14.63 12.64 -0.53
N LEU A 43 15.07 12.04 -1.65
CA LEU A 43 14.54 12.36 -2.97
C LEU A 43 13.04 12.11 -3.06
N ALA A 44 12.57 10.95 -2.58
CA ALA A 44 11.16 10.57 -2.60
C ALA A 44 10.29 11.56 -1.79
N LEU A 45 10.76 11.98 -0.62
CA LEU A 45 10.08 12.98 0.20
C LEU A 45 10.04 14.34 -0.50
N ARG A 46 11.18 14.80 -1.06
CA ARG A 46 11.27 16.10 -1.74
C ARG A 46 10.42 16.15 -3.01
N GLU A 47 10.32 15.07 -3.77
CA GLU A 47 9.46 14.99 -4.94
C GLU A 47 7.97 15.11 -4.55
N GLN A 48 7.55 14.43 -3.51
CA GLN A 48 6.18 14.53 -2.99
C GLN A 48 5.89 15.95 -2.45
N GLU A 49 6.79 16.53 -1.65
CA GLU A 49 6.64 17.87 -1.10
C GLU A 49 6.57 18.95 -2.20
N ARG A 50 7.45 18.87 -3.23
CA ARG A 50 7.45 19.79 -4.38
C ARG A 50 6.20 19.68 -5.24
N ALA A 51 5.68 18.47 -5.37
CA ALA A 51 4.42 18.23 -6.08
C ALA A 51 3.21 18.78 -5.32
N GLY A 52 3.32 19.03 -4.01
CA GLY A 52 2.23 19.51 -3.18
C GLY A 52 1.45 18.40 -2.47
N ILE A 53 1.98 17.17 -2.37
CA ILE A 53 1.35 16.08 -1.62
C ILE A 53 1.30 16.43 -0.13
N ASP A 54 0.14 16.29 0.51
CA ASP A 54 -0.08 16.72 1.89
C ASP A 54 0.46 15.70 2.92
N ILE A 55 0.18 14.41 2.73
CA ILE A 55 0.62 13.31 3.58
C ILE A 55 1.64 12.49 2.80
N VAL A 56 2.92 12.59 3.16
CA VAL A 56 4.02 11.98 2.42
C VAL A 56 4.36 10.58 2.92
N THR A 57 5.08 9.80 2.11
CA THR A 57 5.62 8.48 2.45
C THR A 57 7.12 8.45 2.20
N ASP A 58 7.84 7.46 2.75
CA ASP A 58 9.23 7.17 2.44
C ASP A 58 9.43 6.66 0.98
N GLY A 59 8.34 6.47 0.24
CA GLY A 59 8.34 5.93 -1.12
C GLY A 59 8.81 4.48 -1.20
N GLU A 60 8.90 3.78 -0.07
CA GLU A 60 9.44 2.40 0.06
C GLU A 60 10.87 2.25 -0.49
N GLN A 61 11.65 3.32 -0.43
CA GLN A 61 12.96 3.37 -1.06
C GLN A 61 13.98 2.44 -0.40
N SER A 62 13.82 2.14 0.90
CA SER A 62 14.73 1.26 1.65
C SER A 62 14.43 -0.23 1.49
N ARG A 63 13.30 -0.60 0.90
CA ARG A 63 12.81 -1.99 0.76
C ARG A 63 12.90 -2.48 -0.68
N ARG A 64 13.37 -3.71 -0.89
CA ARG A 64 13.35 -4.33 -2.24
C ARG A 64 11.94 -4.60 -2.71
N HIS A 65 11.09 -5.05 -1.78
CA HIS A 65 9.68 -5.35 -2.01
C HIS A 65 8.88 -5.09 -0.73
N PHE A 66 7.63 -4.63 -0.85
CA PHE A 66 6.82 -4.25 0.30
C PHE A 66 6.57 -5.40 1.29
N VAL A 67 6.38 -6.65 0.84
CA VAL A 67 6.21 -7.81 1.71
C VAL A 67 7.55 -8.28 2.28
N TRP A 68 8.54 -8.48 1.41
CA TRP A 68 9.81 -9.07 1.86
C TRP A 68 10.61 -8.12 2.74
N GLY A 69 10.46 -6.81 2.59
CA GLY A 69 11.04 -5.84 3.50
C GLY A 69 10.64 -6.06 4.97
N PHE A 70 9.49 -6.68 5.22
CA PHE A 70 9.03 -7.08 6.54
C PHE A 70 9.44 -8.53 6.88
N VAL A 71 9.18 -9.47 6.01
CA VAL A 71 9.33 -10.92 6.25
C VAL A 71 10.80 -11.34 6.41
N GLU A 72 11.75 -10.69 5.71
CA GLU A 72 13.19 -10.95 5.80
C GLU A 72 13.74 -10.72 7.22
N ALA A 73 13.08 -9.89 8.02
CA ALA A 73 13.48 -9.59 9.40
C ALA A 73 12.87 -10.52 10.45
N LEU A 74 12.09 -11.52 10.04
CA LEU A 74 11.45 -12.47 10.97
C LEU A 74 12.30 -13.72 11.18
N ASP A 75 12.35 -14.21 12.43
CA ASP A 75 12.72 -15.58 12.73
C ASP A 75 11.56 -16.50 12.36
N GLY A 76 11.89 -17.78 12.10
CA GLY A 76 10.91 -18.78 11.70
C GLY A 76 10.65 -18.83 10.20
N VAL A 77 11.15 -17.86 9.43
CA VAL A 77 11.08 -17.82 7.95
C VAL A 77 12.44 -18.15 7.36
N ASP A 78 12.52 -19.20 6.54
CA ASP A 78 13.75 -19.71 5.95
C ASP A 78 13.83 -19.36 4.45
N PHE A 79 14.64 -18.36 4.12
CA PHE A 79 14.91 -17.92 2.75
C PHE A 79 15.86 -18.85 1.96
N SER A 80 16.46 -19.86 2.61
CA SER A 80 17.20 -20.92 1.91
C SER A 80 16.28 -22.03 1.38
N LYS A 81 15.06 -22.10 1.88
CA LYS A 81 14.01 -23.07 1.48
C LYS A 81 12.93 -22.37 0.66
N MET A 82 13.29 -22.05 -0.59
CA MET A 82 12.34 -21.45 -1.52
C MET A 82 11.43 -22.51 -2.14
N VAL A 83 10.14 -22.18 -2.27
CA VAL A 83 9.12 -23.03 -2.90
C VAL A 83 8.37 -22.20 -3.93
N THR A 84 8.19 -22.74 -5.13
CA THR A 84 7.34 -22.10 -6.15
C THR A 84 5.88 -22.31 -5.84
N ILE A 85 5.15 -21.23 -5.56
CA ILE A 85 3.68 -21.25 -5.32
C ILE A 85 2.94 -20.33 -6.28
N GLY A 86 1.63 -20.58 -6.42
CA GLY A 86 0.72 -19.66 -7.09
C GLY A 86 0.37 -18.49 -6.17
N ILE A 87 0.49 -17.29 -6.65
CA ILE A 87 0.16 -16.05 -5.94
C ILE A 87 -1.18 -15.51 -6.47
N ARG A 88 -2.02 -15.00 -5.56
CA ARG A 88 -3.35 -14.45 -5.89
C ARG A 88 -4.20 -15.44 -6.68
N ALA A 89 -4.41 -16.65 -6.13
CA ALA A 89 -5.13 -17.75 -6.77
C ALA A 89 -4.54 -18.10 -8.16
N ASP A 90 -3.23 -18.40 -8.19
CA ASP A 90 -2.48 -18.78 -9.40
C ASP A 90 -2.44 -17.73 -10.51
N ARG A 91 -2.70 -16.45 -10.21
CA ARG A 91 -2.58 -15.37 -11.19
C ARG A 91 -1.16 -15.29 -11.78
N TYR A 92 -0.16 -15.57 -10.96
CA TYR A 92 1.23 -15.78 -11.36
C TYR A 92 1.93 -16.68 -10.36
N LYS A 93 3.09 -17.23 -10.74
CA LYS A 93 3.93 -18.05 -9.85
C LYS A 93 5.12 -17.24 -9.37
N ALA A 94 5.53 -17.51 -8.13
CA ALA A 94 6.73 -16.93 -7.53
C ALA A 94 7.42 -17.94 -6.61
N ASP A 95 8.74 -17.82 -6.51
CA ASP A 95 9.51 -18.52 -5.49
C ASP A 95 9.41 -17.72 -4.18
N VAL A 96 8.94 -18.38 -3.13
CA VAL A 96 8.69 -17.76 -1.83
C VAL A 96 9.41 -18.51 -0.72
N PRO A 97 9.81 -17.82 0.37
CA PRO A 97 10.45 -18.46 1.52
C PRO A 97 9.46 -19.33 2.30
N THR A 98 9.99 -20.26 3.09
CA THR A 98 9.21 -21.21 3.87
C THR A 98 9.19 -20.86 5.36
N VAL A 99 8.01 -20.84 5.97
CA VAL A 99 7.84 -20.79 7.43
C VAL A 99 8.11 -22.18 7.99
N THR A 100 9.19 -22.33 8.76
CA THR A 100 9.66 -23.61 9.31
C THR A 100 9.57 -23.71 10.83
N ALA A 101 9.28 -22.58 11.50
CA ALA A 101 9.15 -22.47 12.95
C ALA A 101 8.17 -21.32 13.31
N PRO A 102 7.80 -21.13 14.58
CA PRO A 102 6.99 -19.99 14.99
C PRO A 102 7.64 -18.67 14.57
N VAL A 103 6.86 -17.82 13.87
CA VAL A 103 7.35 -16.50 13.43
C VAL A 103 7.55 -15.56 14.63
N ARG A 104 8.66 -14.83 14.65
CA ARG A 104 9.00 -13.85 15.69
C ARG A 104 9.76 -12.67 15.08
N ARG A 105 9.58 -11.48 15.65
CA ARG A 105 10.43 -10.31 15.35
C ARG A 105 11.77 -10.46 16.06
N ARG A 106 12.89 -10.18 15.38
CA ARG A 106 14.23 -10.08 15.98
C ARG A 106 14.46 -8.74 16.70
N GLY A 107 13.53 -7.82 16.54
CA GLY A 107 13.56 -6.44 17.03
C GLY A 107 12.71 -5.57 16.14
N SER A 108 12.83 -4.25 16.25
CA SER A 108 12.15 -3.33 15.34
C SER A 108 12.65 -3.49 13.91
N ILE A 109 11.73 -3.58 12.96
CA ILE A 109 12.02 -3.83 11.54
C ILE A 109 12.27 -2.50 10.82
N HIS A 110 11.39 -1.52 11.00
CA HIS A 110 11.35 -0.27 10.23
C HIS A 110 11.64 0.98 11.07
N SER A 111 11.94 0.86 12.36
CA SER A 111 12.16 2.04 13.22
C SER A 111 13.31 2.94 12.75
N ALA A 112 14.38 2.36 12.21
CA ALA A 112 15.50 3.16 11.68
C ALA A 112 15.08 3.97 10.45
N GLU A 113 14.30 3.35 9.54
CA GLU A 113 13.75 3.98 8.32
C GLU A 113 12.79 5.11 8.69
N VAL A 114 11.87 4.86 9.63
CA VAL A 114 10.90 5.86 10.08
C VAL A 114 11.57 7.02 10.80
N ARG A 115 12.52 6.78 11.71
CA ARG A 115 13.29 7.87 12.38
C ARG A 115 13.97 8.75 11.35
N PHE A 116 14.59 8.14 10.34
CA PHE A 116 15.25 8.87 9.28
C PHE A 116 14.23 9.67 8.45
N ALA A 117 13.19 9.04 7.92
CA ALA A 117 12.16 9.73 7.14
C ALA A 117 11.52 10.88 7.93
N ARG A 118 11.16 10.66 9.21
CA ARG A 118 10.58 11.69 10.09
C ARG A 118 11.53 12.87 10.29
N SER A 119 12.83 12.65 10.38
CA SER A 119 13.82 13.73 10.49
C SER A 119 13.94 14.59 9.23
N GLN A 120 13.50 14.10 8.07
CA GLN A 120 13.62 14.78 6.78
C GLN A 120 12.39 15.59 6.37
N THR A 121 11.24 15.42 7.01
CA THR A 121 9.99 16.12 6.66
C THR A 121 9.25 16.64 7.88
N ARG A 122 8.51 17.73 7.71
CA ARG A 122 7.55 18.25 8.68
C ARG A 122 6.10 17.93 8.32
N ARG A 123 5.86 17.40 7.11
CA ARG A 123 4.52 16.99 6.69
C ARG A 123 4.06 15.74 7.45
N PRO A 124 2.77 15.50 7.57
CA PRO A 124 2.27 14.21 8.06
C PRO A 124 2.93 13.07 7.29
N LEU A 125 3.40 12.06 8.02
CA LEU A 125 4.11 10.90 7.48
C LEU A 125 3.22 9.67 7.54
N LYS A 126 2.96 9.08 6.38
CA LYS A 126 2.34 7.77 6.26
C LYS A 126 3.41 6.70 6.07
N PHE A 127 3.26 5.58 6.74
CA PHE A 127 4.11 4.41 6.56
C PHE A 127 3.29 3.19 6.15
N THR A 128 3.77 2.44 5.14
CA THR A 128 3.10 1.26 4.59
C THR A 128 3.78 -0.02 5.06
N MET A 129 2.99 -1.02 5.41
CA MET A 129 3.44 -2.37 5.76
C MET A 129 2.55 -3.40 5.05
N PRO A 130 3.04 -4.61 4.79
CA PRO A 130 2.17 -5.65 4.27
C PRO A 130 1.13 -6.06 5.31
N GLY A 131 -0.09 -6.33 4.86
CA GLY A 131 -1.11 -6.91 5.72
C GLY A 131 -0.92 -8.41 5.92
N PRO A 132 -1.47 -8.98 7.02
CA PRO A 132 -1.24 -10.38 7.40
C PRO A 132 -1.70 -11.37 6.33
N MET A 133 -2.83 -11.16 5.69
CA MET A 133 -3.36 -12.06 4.66
C MET A 133 -2.50 -12.03 3.38
N THR A 134 -2.00 -10.86 3.02
CA THR A 134 -1.07 -10.70 1.89
C THR A 134 0.27 -11.39 2.16
N ILE A 135 0.79 -11.34 3.38
CA ILE A 135 1.99 -12.11 3.73
C ILE A 135 1.71 -13.61 3.60
N VAL A 136 0.60 -14.11 4.17
CA VAL A 136 0.22 -15.53 4.09
C VAL A 136 0.11 -16.01 2.64
N ASP A 137 -0.36 -15.18 1.72
CA ASP A 137 -0.47 -15.50 0.29
C ASP A 137 0.89 -15.50 -0.45
N THR A 138 1.94 -14.96 0.16
CA THR A 138 3.26 -14.78 -0.46
C THR A 138 4.39 -15.51 0.25
N ILE A 139 4.07 -16.46 1.15
CA ILE A 139 5.03 -17.35 1.82
C ILE A 139 4.48 -18.78 1.85
N HIS A 140 5.37 -19.77 1.94
CA HIS A 140 4.98 -21.17 2.12
C HIS A 140 4.94 -21.53 3.61
N ASP A 141 3.82 -22.14 4.06
CA ASP A 141 3.67 -22.54 5.47
C ASP A 141 3.96 -24.04 5.64
N ALA A 142 5.07 -24.39 6.29
CA ALA A 142 5.41 -25.76 6.69
C ALA A 142 5.32 -25.95 8.22
N HIS A 143 4.85 -24.96 8.99
CA HIS A 143 4.82 -25.03 10.45
C HIS A 143 3.43 -24.95 11.05
N TYR A 144 2.62 -23.96 10.67
CA TYR A 144 1.32 -23.69 11.30
C TYR A 144 0.22 -24.63 10.79
N GLY A 145 0.33 -25.11 9.54
CA GLY A 145 -0.68 -25.97 8.90
C GLY A 145 -2.04 -25.29 8.75
N SER A 146 -2.12 -23.96 8.88
CA SER A 146 -3.35 -23.19 8.78
C SER A 146 -3.06 -21.74 8.45
N ARG A 147 -3.59 -21.26 7.31
CA ARG A 147 -3.47 -19.85 6.87
C ARG A 147 -3.99 -18.89 7.94
N ALA A 148 -5.10 -19.20 8.60
CA ALA A 148 -5.67 -18.38 9.68
C ALA A 148 -4.75 -18.29 10.90
N LYS A 149 -4.13 -19.41 11.35
CA LYS A 149 -3.20 -19.41 12.48
C LYS A 149 -1.95 -18.59 12.16
N LEU A 150 -1.37 -18.78 10.98
CA LEU A 150 -0.22 -18.01 10.53
C LEU A 150 -0.57 -16.54 10.38
N GLY A 151 -1.71 -16.21 9.75
CA GLY A 151 -2.19 -14.85 9.59
C GLY A 151 -2.36 -14.12 10.93
N MET A 152 -2.93 -14.79 11.93
CA MET A 152 -3.08 -14.21 13.28
C MET A 152 -1.74 -14.04 14.00
N ALA A 153 -0.76 -14.95 13.80
CA ALA A 153 0.58 -14.79 14.34
C ALA A 153 1.28 -13.57 13.72
N LEU A 154 1.20 -13.43 12.40
CA LEU A 154 1.75 -12.27 11.67
C LEU A 154 1.07 -10.95 12.08
N ALA A 155 -0.27 -10.96 12.27
CA ALA A 155 -1.01 -9.78 12.69
C ALA A 155 -0.50 -9.19 14.02
N ARG A 156 -0.14 -10.05 14.98
CA ARG A 156 0.45 -9.61 16.27
C ARG A 156 1.82 -8.95 16.06
N LEU A 157 2.68 -9.51 15.21
CA LEU A 157 4.00 -8.94 14.92
C LEU A 157 3.88 -7.60 14.18
N ILE A 158 2.91 -7.48 13.26
CA ILE A 158 2.60 -6.23 12.56
C ILE A 158 2.10 -5.18 13.57
N ASN A 159 1.25 -5.56 14.52
CA ASN A 159 0.77 -4.65 15.56
C ASN A 159 1.90 -4.16 16.48
N GLU A 160 2.80 -5.05 16.91
CA GLU A 160 3.98 -4.67 17.69
C GLU A 160 4.83 -3.63 16.92
N GLU A 161 5.10 -3.88 15.64
CA GLU A 161 5.82 -2.95 14.78
C GLU A 161 5.07 -1.62 14.63
N ALA A 162 3.78 -1.66 14.29
CA ALA A 162 2.96 -0.48 14.08
C ALA A 162 2.94 0.44 15.31
N ARG A 163 2.87 -0.12 16.52
CA ARG A 163 2.94 0.66 17.79
C ARG A 163 4.28 1.34 17.97
N GLU A 164 5.38 0.68 17.61
CA GLU A 164 6.72 1.28 17.68
C GLU A 164 6.84 2.43 16.67
N LEU A 165 6.32 2.25 15.44
CA LEU A 165 6.33 3.29 14.40
C LEU A 165 5.44 4.49 14.77
N GLU A 166 4.26 4.25 15.35
CA GLU A 166 3.41 5.31 15.91
C GLU A 166 4.16 6.13 16.97
N ALA A 167 4.87 5.46 17.90
CA ALA A 167 5.66 6.13 18.93
C ALA A 167 6.82 6.96 18.35
N LEU A 168 7.25 6.70 17.12
CA LEU A 168 8.26 7.45 16.40
C LEU A 168 7.69 8.62 15.58
N GLY A 169 6.38 8.87 15.65
CA GLY A 169 5.73 10.00 15.01
C GLY A 169 5.24 9.72 13.58
N VAL A 170 4.86 8.47 13.29
CA VAL A 170 4.07 8.15 12.10
C VAL A 170 2.62 8.60 12.33
N ASP A 171 2.09 9.40 11.40
CA ASP A 171 0.75 9.98 11.50
C ASP A 171 -0.32 9.06 10.91
N MET A 172 0.05 8.17 9.99
CA MET A 172 -0.85 7.18 9.37
C MET A 172 -0.12 5.86 9.12
N ILE A 173 -0.64 4.75 9.62
CA ILE A 173 -0.21 3.39 9.29
C ILE A 173 -1.15 2.80 8.24
N GLN A 174 -0.59 2.37 7.12
CA GLN A 174 -1.34 1.68 6.07
C GLN A 174 -0.90 0.21 5.98
N LEU A 175 -1.87 -0.71 5.99
CA LEU A 175 -1.65 -2.13 5.75
C LEU A 175 -2.06 -2.49 4.32
N ASP A 176 -1.17 -3.10 3.55
CA ASP A 176 -1.43 -3.45 2.15
C ASP A 176 -1.99 -4.86 2.04
N GLU A 177 -3.27 -4.97 1.67
CA GLU A 177 -4.03 -6.21 1.57
C GLU A 177 -4.64 -6.46 0.17
N PRO A 178 -3.85 -6.47 -0.91
CA PRO A 178 -4.38 -6.84 -2.23
C PRO A 178 -4.93 -8.27 -2.30
N ALA A 179 -4.61 -9.14 -1.33
CA ALA A 179 -5.20 -10.47 -1.19
C ALA A 179 -6.71 -10.43 -0.90
N PHE A 180 -7.22 -9.35 -0.31
CA PHE A 180 -8.65 -9.19 0.02
C PHE A 180 -9.56 -9.23 -1.21
N ASN A 181 -9.08 -8.81 -2.37
CA ASN A 181 -9.85 -8.87 -3.63
C ASN A 181 -9.84 -10.26 -4.29
N VAL A 182 -9.16 -11.24 -3.71
CA VAL A 182 -8.99 -12.57 -4.29
C VAL A 182 -9.67 -13.64 -3.43
N TYR A 183 -9.49 -13.58 -2.12
CA TYR A 183 -9.92 -14.64 -1.19
C TYR A 183 -11.03 -14.14 -0.25
N MET A 184 -12.19 -13.79 -0.81
CA MET A 184 -13.28 -13.13 -0.08
C MET A 184 -13.87 -13.98 1.04
N ASP A 185 -13.90 -15.30 0.90
CA ASP A 185 -14.32 -16.20 1.97
C ASP A 185 -13.32 -16.17 3.13
N GLU A 186 -12.01 -16.22 2.84
CA GLU A 186 -10.98 -16.11 3.88
C GLU A 186 -10.97 -14.72 4.55
N VAL A 187 -11.31 -13.65 3.83
CA VAL A 187 -11.49 -12.30 4.43
C VAL A 187 -12.56 -12.38 5.52
N ARG A 188 -13.68 -13.04 5.24
CA ARG A 188 -14.80 -13.21 6.18
C ARG A 188 -14.41 -14.11 7.35
N ASP A 189 -13.76 -15.22 7.06
CA ASP A 189 -13.48 -16.29 8.04
C ASP A 189 -12.39 -15.89 9.04
N TRP A 190 -11.32 -15.19 8.58
CA TRP A 190 -10.18 -14.83 9.42
C TRP A 190 -9.45 -13.55 9.06
N GLY A 191 -9.46 -13.13 7.77
CA GLY A 191 -8.65 -12.01 7.28
C GLY A 191 -9.00 -10.69 7.96
N LEU A 192 -10.31 -10.43 8.17
CA LEU A 192 -10.77 -9.24 8.88
C LEU A 192 -10.34 -9.22 10.35
N ALA A 193 -10.43 -10.35 11.04
CA ALA A 193 -9.99 -10.47 12.42
C ALA A 193 -8.46 -10.26 12.55
N ALA A 194 -7.68 -10.76 11.60
CA ALA A 194 -6.24 -10.53 11.54
C ALA A 194 -5.90 -9.06 11.24
N LEU A 195 -6.64 -8.40 10.34
CA LEU A 195 -6.48 -6.97 10.07
C LEU A 195 -6.79 -6.14 11.32
N ASP A 196 -7.87 -6.43 12.02
CA ASP A 196 -8.26 -5.74 13.26
C ASP A 196 -7.24 -5.93 14.37
N ALA A 197 -6.66 -7.14 14.51
CA ALA A 197 -5.59 -7.42 15.46
C ALA A 197 -4.30 -6.64 15.12
N ALA A 198 -3.99 -6.47 13.82
CA ALA A 198 -2.81 -5.75 13.37
C ALA A 198 -2.85 -4.24 13.68
N VAL A 199 -4.04 -3.66 13.84
CA VAL A 199 -4.21 -2.23 14.17
C VAL A 199 -4.69 -1.99 15.61
N GLU A 200 -4.79 -3.02 16.42
CA GLU A 200 -5.34 -2.92 17.77
C GLU A 200 -4.55 -1.93 18.65
N GLY A 201 -5.28 -0.98 19.27
CA GLY A 201 -4.73 0.00 20.21
C GLY A 201 -3.86 1.09 19.58
N LEU A 202 -3.77 1.20 18.25
CA LEU A 202 -3.20 2.37 17.58
C LEU A 202 -4.12 3.58 17.73
N ARG A 203 -3.52 4.76 17.86
CA ARG A 203 -4.19 6.05 17.99
C ARG A 203 -3.97 6.94 16.76
N CYS A 204 -2.93 6.70 15.98
CA CYS A 204 -2.73 7.36 14.71
C CYS A 204 -3.80 6.92 13.69
N ARG A 205 -3.89 7.63 12.57
CA ARG A 205 -4.76 7.19 11.47
C ARG A 205 -4.31 5.82 10.97
N THR A 206 -5.27 4.93 10.67
CA THR A 206 -5.00 3.63 10.07
C THR A 206 -5.74 3.49 8.75
N ALA A 207 -5.12 2.85 7.77
CA ALA A 207 -5.75 2.54 6.49
C ALA A 207 -5.42 1.12 6.04
N VAL A 208 -6.31 0.49 5.29
CA VAL A 208 -6.01 -0.72 4.53
C VAL A 208 -6.01 -0.37 3.04
N HIS A 209 -4.96 -0.75 2.32
CA HIS A 209 -4.93 -0.62 0.86
C HIS A 209 -5.37 -1.93 0.22
N ILE A 210 -6.45 -1.85 -0.56
CA ILE A 210 -6.96 -2.94 -1.38
C ILE A 210 -7.04 -2.45 -2.83
N CYS A 211 -6.36 -3.14 -3.74
CA CYS A 211 -6.36 -2.81 -5.16
C CYS A 211 -6.42 -4.09 -6.00
N TYR A 212 -6.53 -3.92 -7.29
CA TYR A 212 -6.47 -5.04 -8.24
C TYR A 212 -5.03 -5.36 -8.66
N GLY A 213 -4.04 -4.78 -7.96
CA GLY A 213 -2.61 -5.00 -8.11
C GLY A 213 -1.90 -3.97 -8.98
N TYR A 214 -0.57 -4.01 -8.92
CA TYR A 214 0.29 -3.15 -9.74
C TYR A 214 -0.03 -3.22 -11.23
N GLY A 215 0.33 -2.19 -11.99
CA GLY A 215 0.22 -2.12 -13.45
C GLY A 215 1.17 -3.06 -14.21
N ILE A 216 1.35 -4.30 -13.75
CA ILE A 216 2.14 -5.34 -14.42
C ILE A 216 1.27 -6.18 -15.34
N LYS A 217 1.90 -6.81 -16.37
CA LYS A 217 1.19 -7.58 -17.40
C LYS A 217 0.24 -8.63 -16.80
N ALA A 218 0.68 -9.45 -15.84
CA ALA A 218 -0.14 -10.50 -15.24
C ALA A 218 -1.43 -9.95 -14.57
N ASN A 219 -1.33 -8.82 -13.89
CA ASN A 219 -2.49 -8.16 -13.29
C ASN A 219 -3.40 -7.54 -14.36
N ASN A 220 -2.82 -6.89 -15.37
CA ASN A 220 -3.58 -6.28 -16.45
C ASN A 220 -4.34 -7.34 -17.28
N ASP A 221 -3.70 -8.46 -17.59
CA ASP A 221 -4.35 -9.59 -18.27
C ASP A 221 -5.52 -10.14 -17.43
N TRP A 222 -5.32 -10.34 -16.14
CA TRP A 222 -6.39 -10.77 -15.24
C TRP A 222 -7.53 -9.75 -15.14
N LYS A 223 -7.24 -8.46 -15.06
CA LYS A 223 -8.26 -7.40 -15.03
C LYS A 223 -9.18 -7.46 -16.25
N GLN A 224 -8.70 -7.90 -17.42
CA GLN A 224 -9.54 -8.06 -18.61
C GLN A 224 -10.56 -9.20 -18.47
N THR A 225 -10.33 -10.16 -17.56
CA THR A 225 -11.26 -11.28 -17.32
C THR A 225 -12.41 -10.91 -16.38
N LEU A 226 -12.35 -9.74 -15.70
CA LEU A 226 -13.33 -9.31 -14.69
C LEU A 226 -14.62 -8.73 -15.29
N GLY A 227 -14.73 -8.66 -16.60
CA GLY A 227 -15.92 -8.14 -17.27
C GLY A 227 -16.00 -6.60 -17.35
N GLY A 228 -17.21 -6.08 -17.59
CA GLY A 228 -17.46 -4.64 -17.80
C GLY A 228 -17.39 -3.79 -16.55
N GLU A 229 -17.74 -4.34 -15.40
CA GLU A 229 -17.64 -3.72 -14.07
C GLU A 229 -16.95 -4.67 -13.09
N TRP A 230 -16.07 -4.12 -12.26
CA TRP A 230 -15.36 -4.87 -11.21
C TRP A 230 -16.04 -4.61 -9.86
N ARG A 231 -16.79 -5.60 -9.40
CA ARG A 231 -17.67 -5.46 -8.23
C ARG A 231 -17.21 -6.24 -6.99
N GLN A 232 -15.96 -6.70 -6.95
CA GLN A 232 -15.39 -7.44 -5.80
C GLN A 232 -15.52 -6.67 -4.49
N TYR A 233 -15.44 -5.33 -4.55
CA TYR A 233 -15.61 -4.47 -3.38
C TYR A 233 -17.00 -4.56 -2.73
N GLU A 234 -18.03 -4.97 -3.45
CA GLU A 234 -19.37 -5.16 -2.86
C GLU A 234 -19.38 -6.21 -1.74
N GLN A 235 -18.48 -7.19 -1.80
CA GLN A 235 -18.38 -8.23 -0.78
C GLN A 235 -17.45 -7.81 0.37
N THR A 236 -16.38 -7.06 0.10
CA THR A 236 -15.38 -6.70 1.10
C THR A 236 -15.72 -5.41 1.85
N PHE A 237 -16.30 -4.40 1.21
CA PHE A 237 -16.57 -3.10 1.83
C PHE A 237 -17.53 -3.17 3.02
N PRO A 238 -18.65 -3.92 3.01
CA PRO A 238 -19.49 -4.05 4.19
C PRO A 238 -18.79 -4.72 5.40
N LEU A 239 -17.77 -5.56 5.14
CA LEU A 239 -16.94 -6.14 6.18
C LEU A 239 -15.96 -5.10 6.73
N LEU A 240 -15.26 -4.38 5.85
CA LEU A 240 -14.35 -3.29 6.23
C LEU A 240 -15.06 -2.15 6.96
N ALA A 241 -16.30 -1.85 6.61
CA ALA A 241 -17.11 -0.87 7.33
C ALA A 241 -17.28 -1.19 8.82
N ARG A 242 -17.24 -2.47 9.19
CA ARG A 242 -17.37 -2.95 10.58
C ARG A 242 -16.02 -3.18 11.27
N SER A 243 -14.91 -3.13 10.54
CA SER A 243 -13.56 -3.34 11.08
C SER A 243 -13.09 -2.16 11.92
N ARG A 244 -11.98 -2.35 12.64
CA ARG A 244 -11.31 -1.27 13.41
C ARG A 244 -10.49 -0.33 12.52
N ILE A 245 -10.24 -0.70 11.25
CA ILE A 245 -9.46 0.14 10.34
C ILE A 245 -10.13 1.50 10.14
N GLY A 246 -9.37 2.59 10.16
CA GLY A 246 -9.91 3.94 10.04
C GLY A 246 -10.27 4.33 8.62
N GLY A 247 -9.51 3.87 7.63
CA GLY A 247 -9.70 4.23 6.22
C GLY A 247 -9.44 3.08 5.25
N VAL A 248 -9.89 3.24 4.02
CA VAL A 248 -9.68 2.28 2.93
C VAL A 248 -9.09 3.00 1.72
N SER A 249 -7.94 2.53 1.26
CA SER A 249 -7.28 2.96 0.02
C SER A 249 -7.65 2.00 -1.11
N LEU A 250 -8.15 2.54 -2.21
CA LEU A 250 -8.74 1.74 -3.29
C LEU A 250 -8.47 2.30 -4.69
N GLU A 251 -8.55 1.42 -5.69
CA GLU A 251 -8.36 1.74 -7.10
C GLU A 251 -9.69 2.22 -7.72
N CYS A 252 -9.72 3.45 -8.29
CA CYS A 252 -10.89 4.01 -8.97
C CYS A 252 -10.56 4.64 -10.33
N ALA A 253 -9.42 5.32 -10.49
CA ALA A 253 -9.06 5.96 -11.75
C ALA A 253 -8.83 4.93 -12.85
N ALA A 254 -9.42 5.15 -14.03
CA ALA A 254 -9.34 4.26 -15.19
C ALA A 254 -9.72 2.79 -14.88
N ALA A 255 -10.21 2.51 -13.68
CA ALA A 255 -10.71 1.20 -13.28
C ALA A 255 -12.20 1.07 -13.65
N ARG A 256 -12.64 -0.17 -13.85
CA ARG A 256 -14.06 -0.47 -14.07
C ARG A 256 -14.80 -0.67 -12.75
N VAL A 257 -14.32 -0.02 -11.69
CA VAL A 257 -14.93 -0.05 -10.36
C VAL A 257 -15.99 1.05 -10.28
N PRO A 258 -17.26 0.74 -10.00
CA PRO A 258 -18.25 1.76 -9.72
C PRO A 258 -17.87 2.56 -8.47
N ILE A 259 -17.57 3.85 -8.62
CA ILE A 259 -17.14 4.72 -7.50
C ILE A 259 -18.20 4.77 -6.40
N SER A 260 -19.48 4.62 -6.75
CA SER A 260 -20.60 4.55 -5.80
C SER A 260 -20.42 3.47 -4.71
N LEU A 261 -19.63 2.43 -4.95
CA LEU A 261 -19.35 1.39 -3.96
C LEU A 261 -18.69 1.93 -2.69
N ILE A 262 -17.99 3.08 -2.75
CA ILE A 262 -17.38 3.69 -1.56
C ILE A 262 -18.42 4.03 -0.48
N ALA A 263 -19.68 4.22 -0.84
CA ALA A 263 -20.77 4.43 0.13
C ALA A 263 -20.98 3.23 1.07
N LEU A 264 -20.60 2.01 0.64
CA LEU A 264 -20.69 0.80 1.46
C LEU A 264 -19.68 0.78 2.62
N LEU A 265 -18.69 1.68 2.61
CA LEU A 265 -17.67 1.78 3.66
C LEU A 265 -18.14 2.55 4.90
N GLY A 266 -19.38 3.06 4.89
CA GLY A 266 -19.96 3.74 6.05
C GLY A 266 -19.16 4.98 6.45
N ASP A 267 -18.63 5.01 7.68
CA ASP A 267 -17.91 6.16 8.23
C ASP A 267 -16.39 6.13 8.01
N LYS A 268 -15.86 5.22 7.20
CA LYS A 268 -14.44 5.13 6.92
C LYS A 268 -13.91 6.30 6.10
N ASP A 269 -12.65 6.66 6.31
CA ASP A 269 -11.90 7.53 5.42
C ASP A 269 -11.65 6.82 4.08
N ILE A 270 -11.72 7.55 2.98
CA ILE A 270 -11.58 7.04 1.62
C ILE A 270 -10.30 7.61 1.00
N LEU A 271 -9.26 6.80 0.91
CA LEU A 271 -8.08 7.14 0.13
C LEU A 271 -8.40 6.80 -1.33
N LEU A 272 -9.01 7.77 -2.01
CA LEU A 272 -9.61 7.60 -3.34
C LEU A 272 -8.54 7.60 -4.42
N GLY A 273 -8.31 6.46 -5.06
CA GLY A 273 -7.39 6.33 -6.20
C GLY A 273 -7.87 7.16 -7.39
N ALA A 274 -7.27 8.34 -7.56
CA ALA A 274 -7.60 9.29 -8.62
C ALA A 274 -6.54 9.37 -9.74
N VAL A 275 -5.49 8.53 -9.64
CA VAL A 275 -4.38 8.43 -10.60
C VAL A 275 -4.17 6.98 -10.97
N ASP A 276 -4.20 6.67 -12.27
CA ASP A 276 -3.92 5.34 -12.81
C ASP A 276 -2.41 5.04 -12.76
N VAL A 277 -2.04 3.86 -12.29
CA VAL A 277 -0.64 3.40 -12.22
C VAL A 277 -0.33 2.30 -13.24
N ALA A 278 -1.29 1.94 -14.08
CA ALA A 278 -1.12 0.95 -15.15
C ALA A 278 -0.72 1.59 -16.49
N SER A 279 -0.68 2.92 -16.56
CA SER A 279 -0.37 3.69 -17.77
C SER A 279 0.78 4.67 -17.51
N ASP A 280 1.65 4.84 -18.52
CA ASP A 280 2.69 5.87 -18.52
C ASP A 280 2.12 7.28 -18.83
N THR A 281 0.84 7.38 -19.20
CA THR A 281 0.19 8.67 -19.45
C THR A 281 0.00 9.41 -18.14
N VAL A 282 0.49 10.64 -18.05
CA VAL A 282 0.25 11.53 -16.92
C VAL A 282 -1.13 12.16 -17.07
N GLU A 283 -1.96 12.06 -16.06
CA GLU A 283 -3.30 12.67 -16.03
C GLU A 283 -3.20 14.18 -16.00
N THR A 284 -4.18 14.85 -16.60
CA THR A 284 -4.37 16.28 -16.38
C THR A 284 -5.01 16.55 -15.01
N PRO A 285 -4.78 17.72 -14.39
CA PRO A 285 -5.48 18.10 -13.16
C PRO A 285 -7.00 17.99 -13.27
N ALA A 286 -7.58 18.29 -14.43
CA ALA A 286 -9.01 18.20 -14.67
C ALA A 286 -9.53 16.75 -14.64
N GLN A 287 -8.75 15.77 -15.14
CA GLN A 287 -9.10 14.35 -15.07
C GLN A 287 -9.10 13.86 -13.62
N VAL A 288 -8.06 14.21 -12.84
CA VAL A 288 -7.99 13.90 -11.41
C VAL A 288 -9.17 14.52 -10.65
N ALA A 289 -9.45 15.81 -10.90
CA ALA A 289 -10.57 16.52 -10.28
C ALA A 289 -11.92 15.86 -10.62
N ALA A 290 -12.09 15.33 -11.83
CA ALA A 290 -13.33 14.63 -12.21
C ALA A 290 -13.55 13.36 -11.37
N VAL A 291 -12.52 12.57 -11.08
CA VAL A 291 -12.62 11.39 -10.21
C VAL A 291 -12.96 11.81 -8.77
N ILE A 292 -12.34 12.88 -8.25
CA ILE A 292 -12.62 13.40 -6.92
C ILE A 292 -14.07 13.86 -6.80
N ARG A 293 -14.56 14.64 -7.78
CA ARG A 293 -15.99 15.10 -7.82
C ARG A 293 -16.96 13.93 -7.86
N GLU A 294 -16.63 12.85 -8.58
CA GLU A 294 -17.47 11.65 -8.56
C GLU A 294 -17.52 11.03 -7.18
N GLY A 295 -16.39 10.92 -6.47
CA GLY A 295 -16.34 10.44 -5.08
C GLY A 295 -17.15 11.29 -4.11
N LEU A 296 -17.15 12.63 -4.29
CA LEU A 296 -17.89 13.59 -3.48
C LEU A 296 -19.42 13.46 -3.59
N LYS A 297 -19.93 12.80 -4.61
CA LYS A 297 -21.38 12.48 -4.69
C LYS A 297 -21.81 11.43 -3.65
N HIS A 298 -20.88 10.68 -3.07
CA HIS A 298 -21.13 9.52 -2.21
C HIS A 298 -20.59 9.68 -0.80
N VAL A 299 -19.54 10.49 -0.60
CA VAL A 299 -18.83 10.65 0.67
C VAL A 299 -18.49 12.12 0.89
N LYS A 300 -18.57 12.57 2.15
CA LYS A 300 -18.24 13.95 2.54
C LYS A 300 -16.77 14.29 2.26
N PRO A 301 -16.45 15.55 1.89
CA PRO A 301 -15.10 15.97 1.50
C PRO A 301 -14.05 15.78 2.60
N GLU A 302 -14.43 15.84 3.89
CA GLU A 302 -13.53 15.66 5.02
C GLU A 302 -12.98 14.22 5.13
N ARG A 303 -13.67 13.26 4.49
CA ARG A 303 -13.33 11.84 4.52
C ARG A 303 -12.71 11.34 3.23
N ILE A 304 -12.54 12.20 2.22
CA ILE A 304 -11.87 11.84 0.96
C ILE A 304 -10.43 12.35 0.99
N PHE A 305 -9.51 11.42 0.74
CA PHE A 305 -8.09 11.64 0.57
C PHE A 305 -7.70 11.24 -0.85
N PRO A 306 -7.56 12.19 -1.80
CA PRO A 306 -7.12 11.84 -3.15
C PRO A 306 -5.78 11.11 -3.12
N CYS A 307 -5.71 9.97 -3.81
CA CYS A 307 -4.60 9.02 -3.73
C CYS A 307 -4.25 8.45 -5.12
N THR A 308 -3.16 7.70 -5.22
CA THR A 308 -2.90 6.86 -6.39
C THR A 308 -3.61 5.51 -6.26
N ASN A 309 -3.99 4.90 -7.40
CA ASN A 309 -4.67 3.59 -7.41
C ASN A 309 -3.88 2.48 -6.72
N CYS A 310 -2.56 2.51 -6.84
CA CYS A 310 -1.62 1.55 -6.27
C CYS A 310 -0.24 2.19 -6.17
N GLY A 311 0.78 1.44 -5.75
CA GLY A 311 2.17 1.88 -5.77
C GLY A 311 2.69 2.12 -7.17
N MET A 312 3.62 3.05 -7.34
CA MET A 312 4.15 3.52 -8.63
C MET A 312 5.49 2.89 -9.03
N VAL A 313 6.01 1.92 -8.28
CA VAL A 313 7.29 1.25 -8.62
C VAL A 313 7.42 0.82 -10.09
N PRO A 314 6.37 0.32 -10.78
CA PRO A 314 6.50 -0.12 -12.17
C PRO A 314 6.62 1.02 -13.19
N LEU A 315 6.40 2.26 -12.80
CA LEU A 315 6.46 3.42 -13.69
C LEU A 315 7.90 3.93 -13.89
N ALA A 316 8.11 4.70 -14.96
CA ALA A 316 9.28 5.55 -15.07
C ALA A 316 9.21 6.68 -14.02
N ARG A 317 10.37 7.14 -13.53
CA ARG A 317 10.41 8.10 -12.43
C ARG A 317 9.82 9.46 -12.81
N ASP A 318 10.10 9.94 -14.00
CA ASP A 318 9.55 11.19 -14.55
C ASP A 318 8.03 11.14 -14.69
N VAL A 319 7.50 9.98 -15.12
CA VAL A 319 6.05 9.73 -15.17
C VAL A 319 5.46 9.77 -13.77
N ALA A 320 6.06 9.08 -12.79
CA ALA A 320 5.58 9.08 -11.41
C ALA A 320 5.57 10.51 -10.82
N VAL A 321 6.63 11.30 -11.03
CA VAL A 321 6.69 12.70 -10.60
C VAL A 321 5.60 13.54 -11.27
N GLY A 322 5.37 13.37 -12.58
CA GLY A 322 4.27 14.04 -13.28
C GLY A 322 2.91 13.72 -12.68
N LYS A 323 2.68 12.44 -12.31
CA LYS A 323 1.44 11.99 -11.67
C LYS A 323 1.26 12.56 -10.27
N LEU A 324 2.32 12.75 -9.48
CA LEU A 324 2.27 13.45 -8.18
C LEU A 324 1.77 14.89 -8.36
N HIS A 325 2.31 15.62 -9.33
CA HIS A 325 1.87 16.98 -9.64
C HIS A 325 0.41 17.03 -10.09
N ALA A 326 -0.01 16.11 -10.96
CA ALA A 326 -1.40 16.01 -11.43
C ALA A 326 -2.37 15.75 -10.27
N LEU A 327 -1.99 14.85 -9.34
CA LEU A 327 -2.78 14.51 -8.15
C LEU A 327 -3.01 15.73 -7.26
N ALA A 328 -1.93 16.42 -6.90
CA ALA A 328 -2.00 17.60 -6.04
C ALA A 328 -2.76 18.77 -6.70
N ALA A 329 -2.50 19.02 -7.98
CA ALA A 329 -3.18 20.08 -8.73
C ALA A 329 -4.68 19.78 -8.92
N GLY A 330 -5.05 18.53 -9.20
CA GLY A 330 -6.46 18.12 -9.32
C GLY A 330 -7.22 18.25 -8.00
N ALA A 331 -6.59 17.87 -6.88
CA ALA A 331 -7.18 18.08 -5.55
C ALA A 331 -7.34 19.59 -5.22
N ALA A 332 -6.35 20.41 -5.59
CA ALA A 332 -6.42 21.87 -5.39
C ALA A 332 -7.58 22.51 -6.16
N LEU A 333 -7.87 22.07 -7.39
CA LEU A 333 -9.05 22.56 -8.15
C LEU A 333 -10.35 22.31 -7.37
N VAL A 334 -10.53 21.10 -6.85
CA VAL A 334 -11.75 20.75 -6.12
C VAL A 334 -11.82 21.45 -4.76
N ARG A 335 -10.67 21.64 -4.07
CA ARG A 335 -10.65 22.45 -2.82
C ARG A 335 -11.13 23.87 -3.05
N GLN A 336 -10.69 24.53 -4.12
CA GLN A 336 -11.14 25.88 -4.49
C GLN A 336 -12.65 25.94 -4.75
N GLU A 337 -13.21 24.93 -5.40
CA GLU A 337 -14.65 24.84 -5.65
C GLU A 337 -15.48 24.67 -4.37
N LEU A 338 -14.89 24.04 -3.34
CA LEU A 338 -15.53 23.84 -2.03
C LEU A 338 -15.33 25.04 -1.07
N GLY A 339 -14.66 26.11 -1.51
CA GLY A 339 -14.43 27.32 -0.72
C GLY A 339 -13.27 27.19 0.26
N GLY A 340 -12.32 26.31 -0.01
CA GLY A 340 -11.09 26.07 0.78
C GLY A 340 -9.88 26.77 0.19
#